data_f95e7fa4abb011a8198a3a193adabf08
#
_entry.id   f95e7fa4abb011a8198a3a193adabf08
#
_cell.length_a   1.000
_cell.length_b   1.000
_cell.length_c   1.000
_cell.angle_alpha   90.00
_cell.angle_beta   90.00
_cell.angle_gamma   90.00
#
_symmetry.space_group_name_H-M   'P 1'
#
loop_
_entity.id
_entity.type
_entity.pdbx_description
1 polymer ?
#
loop_
_entity_poly.entity_id
_entity_poly.type
_entity_poly.pdbx_seq_one_letter_code
_entity_poly.pdbx_strand_id
1 'polypeptide(L)'
;MSGHIAIIGAGLSGLAAARAIIDAAPDAIQVTIFDKSRGTGGRMATRYADPWKFDHGAQYFTARTSGFKAALAPLIESGDVAPWLPRTGLNAPRASGPKYVAAPRMNTLGKQLADGLDIVTGTQIVSMERLGGLWHLTDAAGTVWGQYDYVICAVPAPQADALLPAAFEDRPLLAEVKMLPTFTAMLGFAGPWAGDWDVLYPSGDMLNIIAINSSKPGRDKSLTSIVIHAENAWTAAHVDDDKPAVLEAMIAEFEKVSGMDARLIKHKAIHRWLYANVSEAAGQDFLFDTTLNLMACGDWCLEGRVEAAWISGNAVGAYVAGHYNKKPSDDA
;
A
#
# COMPACT_ATOMS: atom_id res chain seq x y z
N MET A 1 15.59 -17.99 -24.07
CA MET A 1 14.14 -18.02 -23.69
C MET A 1 13.89 -16.85 -22.76
N SER A 2 12.84 -16.06 -22.99
CA SER A 2 12.44 -14.97 -22.08
C SER A 2 11.90 -15.59 -20.78
N GLY A 3 12.31 -15.07 -19.60
CA GLY A 3 11.78 -15.50 -18.32
C GLY A 3 10.39 -14.91 -18.09
N HIS A 4 9.52 -15.67 -17.41
CA HIS A 4 8.19 -15.23 -17.10
C HIS A 4 8.00 -15.15 -15.59
N ILE A 5 7.66 -13.99 -15.07
CA ILE A 5 7.53 -13.72 -13.63
C ILE A 5 6.12 -13.30 -13.32
N ALA A 6 5.51 -13.93 -12.31
CA ALA A 6 4.27 -13.46 -11.73
C ALA A 6 4.53 -12.64 -10.46
N ILE A 7 3.84 -11.52 -10.34
CA ILE A 7 3.79 -10.74 -9.09
C ILE A 7 2.35 -10.72 -8.60
N ILE A 8 2.12 -11.14 -7.36
CA ILE A 8 0.80 -11.15 -6.74
C ILE A 8 0.68 -9.95 -5.81
N GLY A 9 -0.09 -8.95 -6.23
CA GLY A 9 -0.31 -7.68 -5.55
C GLY A 9 0.28 -6.49 -6.30
N ALA A 10 -0.59 -5.58 -6.79
CA ALA A 10 -0.22 -4.30 -7.40
C ALA A 10 -0.17 -3.15 -6.36
N GLY A 11 0.26 -3.45 -5.14
CA GLY A 11 0.65 -2.47 -4.15
C GLY A 11 2.01 -1.85 -4.49
N LEU A 12 2.47 -0.89 -3.66
CA LEU A 12 3.72 -0.18 -3.95
C LEU A 12 4.93 -1.14 -4.06
N SER A 13 5.00 -2.19 -3.22
CA SER A 13 6.10 -3.17 -3.28
C SER A 13 6.08 -3.99 -4.57
N GLY A 14 4.91 -4.49 -5.00
CA GLY A 14 4.80 -5.25 -6.25
C GLY A 14 5.11 -4.40 -7.48
N LEU A 15 4.65 -3.15 -7.50
CA LEU A 15 4.96 -2.21 -8.60
C LEU A 15 6.45 -1.85 -8.62
N ALA A 16 7.07 -1.63 -7.46
CA ALA A 16 8.51 -1.37 -7.37
C ALA A 16 9.34 -2.59 -7.81
N ALA A 17 8.92 -3.80 -7.46
CA ALA A 17 9.56 -5.04 -7.91
C ALA A 17 9.49 -5.17 -9.44
N ALA A 18 8.30 -4.95 -10.03
CA ALA A 18 8.13 -5.01 -11.48
C ALA A 18 9.03 -4.01 -12.21
N ARG A 19 9.08 -2.74 -11.72
CA ARG A 19 9.96 -1.72 -12.30
C ARG A 19 11.42 -2.13 -12.22
N ALA A 20 11.90 -2.56 -11.06
CA ALA A 20 13.28 -2.97 -10.90
C ALA A 20 13.67 -4.13 -11.82
N ILE A 21 12.76 -5.08 -12.08
CA ILE A 21 12.98 -6.18 -13.03
C ILE A 21 13.06 -5.67 -14.46
N ILE A 22 12.07 -4.89 -14.90
CA ILE A 22 11.97 -4.42 -16.29
C ILE A 22 13.10 -3.46 -16.61
N ASP A 23 13.45 -2.54 -15.72
CA ASP A 23 14.53 -1.58 -15.91
C ASP A 23 15.91 -2.27 -16.02
N ALA A 24 16.10 -3.41 -15.34
CA ALA A 24 17.34 -4.17 -15.37
C ALA A 24 17.43 -5.17 -16.55
N ALA A 25 16.30 -5.64 -17.07
CA ALA A 25 16.24 -6.69 -18.11
C ALA A 25 15.03 -6.51 -19.05
N PRO A 26 14.92 -5.39 -19.77
CA PRO A 26 13.69 -5.00 -20.50
C PRO A 26 13.25 -6.00 -21.58
N ASP A 27 14.20 -6.67 -22.24
CA ASP A 27 13.90 -7.58 -23.37
C ASP A 27 13.99 -9.08 -22.97
N ALA A 28 14.46 -9.36 -21.77
CA ALA A 28 14.75 -10.73 -21.32
C ALA A 28 13.67 -11.31 -20.40
N ILE A 29 12.87 -10.46 -19.75
CA ILE A 29 11.93 -10.88 -18.70
C ILE A 29 10.55 -10.27 -18.97
N GLN A 30 9.53 -11.12 -18.98
CA GLN A 30 8.14 -10.70 -18.98
C GLN A 30 7.60 -10.73 -17.53
N VAL A 31 6.88 -9.69 -17.13
CA VAL A 31 6.29 -9.59 -15.82
C VAL A 31 4.78 -9.41 -15.94
N THR A 32 4.02 -10.29 -15.32
CA THR A 32 2.56 -10.15 -15.16
C THR A 32 2.21 -9.93 -13.69
N ILE A 33 1.47 -8.89 -13.41
CA ILE A 33 1.04 -8.53 -12.05
C ILE A 33 -0.44 -8.85 -11.89
N PHE A 34 -0.81 -9.53 -10.81
CA PHE A 34 -2.20 -9.84 -10.46
C PHE A 34 -2.62 -9.03 -9.23
N ASP A 35 -3.79 -8.37 -9.29
CA ASP A 35 -4.36 -7.71 -8.12
C ASP A 35 -5.86 -7.98 -8.00
N LYS A 36 -6.31 -8.29 -6.78
CA LYS A 36 -7.73 -8.51 -6.48
C LYS A 36 -8.57 -7.25 -6.57
N SER A 37 -7.95 -6.08 -6.49
CA SER A 37 -8.61 -4.76 -6.57
C SER A 37 -8.80 -4.33 -8.02
N ARG A 38 -9.73 -3.41 -8.26
CA ARG A 38 -9.94 -2.81 -9.59
C ARG A 38 -8.90 -1.75 -9.95
N GLY A 39 -7.98 -1.43 -9.06
CA GLY A 39 -6.96 -0.40 -9.26
C GLY A 39 -5.70 -0.67 -8.47
N THR A 40 -4.62 -0.04 -8.90
CA THR A 40 -3.27 -0.18 -8.33
C THR A 40 -3.05 0.72 -7.13
N GLY A 41 -1.95 0.46 -6.37
CA GLY A 41 -1.48 1.28 -5.26
C GLY A 41 -1.80 0.73 -3.86
N GLY A 42 -2.66 -0.28 -3.74
CA GLY A 42 -2.96 -0.92 -2.45
C GLY A 42 -3.38 0.07 -1.35
N ARG A 43 -2.62 0.15 -0.25
CA ARG A 43 -2.88 1.08 0.87
C ARG A 43 -2.61 2.56 0.55
N MET A 44 -2.18 2.89 -0.65
CA MET A 44 -2.15 4.27 -1.18
C MET A 44 -3.39 4.59 -2.03
N ALA A 45 -4.47 3.83 -1.90
CA ALA A 45 -5.69 4.01 -2.67
C ALA A 45 -6.45 5.28 -2.29
N THR A 46 -7.18 5.83 -3.28
CA THR A 46 -8.13 6.92 -3.10
C THR A 46 -9.55 6.41 -3.31
N ARG A 47 -10.45 6.65 -2.37
CA ARG A 47 -11.89 6.37 -2.49
C ARG A 47 -12.57 7.53 -3.20
N TYR A 48 -13.35 7.20 -4.21
CA TYR A 48 -14.19 8.15 -4.95
C TYR A 48 -15.63 8.08 -4.42
N ALA A 49 -16.16 9.23 -4.03
CA ALA A 49 -17.54 9.41 -3.57
C ALA A 49 -17.99 10.81 -4.00
N ASP A 50 -18.40 10.93 -5.25
CA ASP A 50 -18.70 12.21 -5.90
C ASP A 50 -19.60 13.11 -5.04
N PRO A 51 -19.24 14.40 -4.88
CA PRO A 51 -18.08 15.08 -5.47
C PRO A 51 -16.77 14.93 -4.71
N TRP A 52 -16.78 14.29 -3.53
CA TRP A 52 -15.58 14.13 -2.69
C TRP A 52 -14.66 12.99 -3.15
N LYS A 53 -13.41 13.13 -2.77
CA LYS A 53 -12.37 12.08 -2.94
C LYS A 53 -11.56 12.00 -1.65
N PHE A 54 -11.23 10.76 -1.22
CA PHE A 54 -10.60 10.51 0.06
C PHE A 54 -9.39 9.59 -0.11
N ASP A 55 -8.21 10.06 0.28
CA ASP A 55 -7.03 9.21 0.41
C ASP A 55 -7.15 8.42 1.71
N HIS A 56 -7.85 7.29 1.65
CA HIS A 56 -8.31 6.58 2.84
C HIS A 56 -7.30 5.58 3.43
N GLY A 57 -6.14 5.44 2.80
CA GLY A 57 -4.98 4.70 3.34
C GLY A 57 -3.93 5.66 3.89
N ALA A 58 -2.70 5.60 3.36
CA ALA A 58 -1.62 6.50 3.78
C ALA A 58 -2.01 7.98 3.62
N GLN A 59 -1.85 8.76 4.71
CA GLN A 59 -2.19 10.18 4.67
C GLN A 59 -1.07 11.02 4.07
N TYR A 60 0.14 10.61 4.26
CA TYR A 60 1.38 11.15 3.71
C TYR A 60 2.46 10.08 3.80
N PHE A 61 3.62 10.36 3.24
CA PHE A 61 4.82 9.55 3.41
C PHE A 61 6.06 10.43 3.59
N THR A 62 7.14 9.83 4.05
CA THR A 62 8.45 10.46 4.18
C THR A 62 9.44 9.73 3.27
N ALA A 63 10.50 10.41 2.84
CA ALA A 63 11.61 9.82 2.11
C ALA A 63 12.90 10.05 2.90
N ARG A 64 13.54 9.00 3.35
CA ARG A 64 14.73 9.05 4.22
C ARG A 64 15.98 8.61 3.47
N THR A 65 15.90 7.46 2.76
CA THR A 65 17.03 6.89 2.03
C THR A 65 17.31 7.65 0.74
N SER A 66 18.57 7.64 0.30
CA SER A 66 18.99 8.24 -0.96
C SER A 66 18.32 7.57 -2.17
N GLY A 67 18.16 6.25 -2.14
CA GLY A 67 17.51 5.49 -3.21
C GLY A 67 16.05 5.89 -3.41
N PHE A 68 15.25 5.96 -2.33
CA PHE A 68 13.86 6.37 -2.45
C PHE A 68 13.71 7.84 -2.85
N LYS A 69 14.59 8.73 -2.34
CA LYS A 69 14.63 10.14 -2.78
C LYS A 69 14.92 10.26 -4.27
N ALA A 70 15.88 9.50 -4.78
CA ALA A 70 16.21 9.46 -6.20
C ALA A 70 15.03 8.96 -7.06
N ALA A 71 14.33 7.91 -6.60
CA ALA A 71 13.14 7.38 -7.28
C ALA A 71 11.97 8.37 -7.30
N LEU A 72 11.85 9.23 -6.28
CA LEU A 72 10.81 10.26 -6.22
C LEU A 72 11.17 11.53 -7.00
N ALA A 73 12.43 11.79 -7.29
CA ALA A 73 12.87 13.05 -7.90
C ALA A 73 12.13 13.38 -9.22
N PRO A 74 11.98 12.46 -10.19
CA PRO A 74 11.22 12.73 -11.41
C PRO A 74 9.75 13.03 -11.15
N LEU A 75 9.14 12.36 -10.14
CA LEU A 75 7.74 12.55 -9.76
C LEU A 75 7.50 13.87 -9.02
N ILE A 76 8.52 14.37 -8.33
CA ILE A 76 8.49 15.70 -7.71
C ILE A 76 8.64 16.77 -8.80
N GLU A 77 9.52 16.56 -9.76
CA GLU A 77 9.70 17.48 -10.90
C GLU A 77 8.43 17.57 -11.77
N SER A 78 7.76 16.46 -12.05
CA SER A 78 6.49 16.44 -12.80
C SER A 78 5.30 16.99 -11.99
N GLY A 79 5.42 17.10 -10.65
CA GLY A 79 4.33 17.49 -9.76
C GLY A 79 3.41 16.34 -9.36
N ASP A 80 3.70 15.10 -9.72
CA ASP A 80 2.94 13.90 -9.30
C ASP A 80 3.19 13.53 -7.83
N VAL A 81 4.29 14.04 -7.26
CA VAL A 81 4.57 14.03 -5.82
C VAL A 81 4.88 15.45 -5.37
N ALA A 82 4.28 15.88 -4.29
CA ALA A 82 4.49 17.23 -3.76
C ALA A 82 4.72 17.21 -2.25
N PRO A 83 5.53 18.14 -1.71
CA PRO A 83 5.63 18.34 -0.27
C PRO A 83 4.30 18.85 0.28
N TRP A 84 3.87 18.27 1.40
CA TRP A 84 2.70 18.71 2.14
C TRP A 84 3.16 19.30 3.47
N LEU A 85 2.85 20.58 3.69
CA LEU A 85 3.17 21.35 4.88
C LEU A 85 1.88 21.66 5.65
N PRO A 86 1.30 20.65 6.35
CA PRO A 86 0.03 20.85 7.05
C PRO A 86 0.22 21.78 8.25
N ARG A 87 -0.76 22.64 8.49
CA ARG A 87 -0.92 23.30 9.79
C ARG A 87 -1.32 22.23 10.80
N THR A 88 -0.46 21.98 11.76
CA THR A 88 -0.68 20.95 12.77
C THR A 88 -1.30 21.54 14.02
N GLY A 89 -2.39 20.94 14.48
CA GLY A 89 -2.98 21.26 15.78
C GLY A 89 -2.15 20.71 16.95
N LEU A 90 -2.76 20.67 18.13
CA LEU A 90 -2.14 20.13 19.34
C LEU A 90 -1.61 18.71 19.16
N ASN A 91 -0.56 18.36 19.88
CA ASN A 91 0.06 17.01 19.93
C ASN A 91 0.74 16.55 18.63
N ALA A 92 1.17 17.46 17.77
CA ALA A 92 1.92 17.09 16.58
C ALA A 92 3.15 16.23 16.95
N PRO A 93 3.30 15.02 16.37
CA PRO A 93 4.52 14.26 16.56
C PRO A 93 5.70 15.07 16.04
N ARG A 94 6.84 14.99 16.73
CA ARG A 94 8.08 15.63 16.26
C ARG A 94 8.39 15.08 14.88
N ALA A 95 8.21 15.91 13.84
CA ALA A 95 8.35 15.49 12.47
C ALA A 95 9.79 15.11 12.15
N SER A 96 10.00 13.92 11.70
CA SER A 96 11.27 13.47 11.14
C SER A 96 11.30 13.72 9.63
N GLY A 97 11.49 14.96 9.20
CA GLY A 97 11.66 15.32 7.79
C GLY A 97 10.37 15.76 7.06
N PRO A 98 10.48 16.12 5.78
CA PRO A 98 9.36 16.58 4.98
C PRO A 98 8.34 15.47 4.74
N LYS A 99 7.05 15.83 4.81
CA LYS A 99 5.94 14.98 4.43
C LYS A 99 5.66 15.17 2.95
N TYR A 100 5.45 14.07 2.24
CA TYR A 100 5.08 14.06 0.83
C TYR A 100 3.70 13.45 0.63
N VAL A 101 3.02 13.87 -0.40
CA VAL A 101 1.79 13.26 -0.91
C VAL A 101 1.88 13.12 -2.41
N ALA A 102 1.29 12.08 -2.98
CA ALA A 102 1.09 12.05 -4.41
C ALA A 102 -0.05 13.00 -4.81
N ALA A 103 0.05 13.66 -5.94
CA ALA A 103 -0.88 14.65 -6.46
C ALA A 103 -1.37 14.24 -7.87
N PRO A 104 -2.61 14.52 -8.23
CA PRO A 104 -3.67 15.17 -7.46
C PRO A 104 -4.32 14.28 -6.40
N ARG A 105 -3.90 13.01 -6.22
CA ARG A 105 -4.44 12.03 -5.27
C ARG A 105 -3.36 11.03 -4.87
N MET A 106 -3.51 10.36 -3.72
CA MET A 106 -2.48 9.45 -3.22
C MET A 106 -2.25 8.26 -4.17
N ASN A 107 -3.28 7.79 -4.86
CA ASN A 107 -3.16 6.71 -5.84
C ASN A 107 -2.39 7.09 -7.12
N THR A 108 -2.03 8.36 -7.33
CA THR A 108 -1.21 8.79 -8.47
C THR A 108 0.14 8.09 -8.47
N LEU A 109 0.81 7.96 -7.33
CA LEU A 109 2.09 7.24 -7.24
C LEU A 109 1.99 5.80 -7.76
N GLY A 110 0.95 5.06 -7.33
CA GLY A 110 0.71 3.72 -7.83
C GLY A 110 0.43 3.67 -9.33
N LYS A 111 -0.29 4.66 -9.87
CA LYS A 111 -0.58 4.75 -11.31
C LYS A 111 0.67 5.04 -12.12
N GLN A 112 1.52 5.95 -11.67
CA GLN A 112 2.78 6.27 -12.36
C GLN A 112 3.72 5.05 -12.40
N LEU A 113 3.82 4.31 -11.30
CA LEU A 113 4.59 3.07 -11.28
C LEU A 113 3.96 1.95 -12.11
N ALA A 114 2.66 1.96 -12.31
CA ALA A 114 1.91 0.96 -13.09
C ALA A 114 1.93 1.22 -14.60
N ASP A 115 2.33 2.39 -15.03
CA ASP A 115 2.29 2.79 -16.45
C ASP A 115 3.12 1.84 -17.32
N GLY A 116 2.52 1.30 -18.40
CA GLY A 116 3.16 0.34 -19.29
C GLY A 116 3.47 -1.04 -18.70
N LEU A 117 3.00 -1.38 -17.48
CA LEU A 117 3.09 -2.72 -16.91
C LEU A 117 1.88 -3.58 -17.30
N ASP A 118 2.10 -4.89 -17.48
CA ASP A 118 1.03 -5.87 -17.67
C ASP A 118 0.38 -6.20 -16.30
N ILE A 119 -0.84 -5.65 -16.07
CA ILE A 119 -1.54 -5.77 -14.78
C ILE A 119 -2.95 -6.31 -15.00
N VAL A 120 -3.22 -7.48 -14.42
CA VAL A 120 -4.53 -8.12 -14.40
C VAL A 120 -5.24 -7.74 -13.10
N THR A 121 -6.11 -6.74 -13.17
CA THR A 121 -6.89 -6.26 -12.01
C THR A 121 -8.18 -7.04 -11.81
N GLY A 122 -8.77 -6.97 -10.60
CA GLY A 122 -9.98 -7.72 -10.27
C GLY A 122 -9.76 -9.24 -10.16
N THR A 123 -8.50 -9.68 -10.10
CA THR A 123 -8.10 -11.09 -10.13
C THR A 123 -7.40 -11.47 -8.83
N GLN A 124 -8.11 -12.20 -7.99
CA GLN A 124 -7.58 -12.69 -6.72
C GLN A 124 -6.96 -14.07 -6.93
N ILE A 125 -5.64 -14.18 -6.90
CA ILE A 125 -4.95 -15.47 -6.83
C ILE A 125 -5.23 -16.10 -5.46
N VAL A 126 -5.67 -17.35 -5.47
CA VAL A 126 -6.05 -18.10 -4.25
C VAL A 126 -5.20 -19.35 -4.02
N SER A 127 -4.52 -19.84 -5.05
CA SER A 127 -3.56 -20.95 -4.93
C SER A 127 -2.48 -20.86 -5.98
N MET A 128 -1.37 -21.56 -5.70
CA MET A 128 -0.27 -21.76 -6.63
C MET A 128 0.24 -23.19 -6.55
N GLU A 129 0.60 -23.75 -7.68
CA GLU A 129 1.12 -25.10 -7.80
C GLU A 129 2.35 -25.12 -8.72
N ARG A 130 3.36 -25.93 -8.41
CA ARG A 130 4.55 -26.07 -9.24
C ARG A 130 4.49 -27.36 -10.04
N LEU A 131 4.34 -27.26 -11.35
CA LEU A 131 4.25 -28.39 -12.28
C LEU A 131 5.35 -28.27 -13.34
N GLY A 132 6.13 -29.34 -13.52
CA GLY A 132 7.22 -29.34 -14.50
C GLY A 132 8.30 -28.28 -14.26
N GLY A 133 8.46 -27.82 -13.01
CA GLY A 133 9.42 -26.78 -12.65
C GLY A 133 8.89 -25.35 -12.76
N LEU A 134 7.69 -25.14 -13.31
CA LEU A 134 7.05 -23.84 -13.49
C LEU A 134 5.86 -23.65 -12.53
N TRP A 135 5.58 -22.41 -12.17
CA TRP A 135 4.44 -22.06 -11.32
C TRP A 135 3.19 -21.83 -12.14
N HIS A 136 2.10 -22.39 -11.68
CA HIS A 136 0.73 -22.18 -12.16
C HIS A 136 -0.08 -21.52 -11.05
N LEU A 137 -0.75 -20.43 -11.36
CA LEU A 137 -1.55 -19.67 -10.40
C LEU A 137 -3.03 -19.89 -10.70
N THR A 138 -3.85 -20.11 -9.67
CA THR A 138 -5.30 -20.23 -9.83
C THR A 138 -5.98 -19.06 -9.14
N ASP A 139 -6.89 -18.41 -9.83
CA ASP A 139 -7.67 -17.31 -9.26
C ASP A 139 -8.97 -17.80 -8.58
N ALA A 140 -9.66 -16.90 -7.89
CA ALA A 140 -10.91 -17.21 -7.20
C ALA A 140 -12.07 -17.63 -8.13
N ALA A 141 -11.96 -17.40 -9.44
CA ALA A 141 -12.93 -17.89 -10.44
C ALA A 141 -12.58 -19.28 -10.97
N GLY A 142 -11.44 -19.84 -10.56
CA GLY A 142 -10.95 -21.14 -11.02
C GLY A 142 -10.13 -21.07 -12.31
N THR A 143 -9.79 -19.86 -12.80
CA THR A 143 -8.94 -19.71 -13.98
C THR A 143 -7.48 -20.01 -13.60
N VAL A 144 -6.84 -20.86 -14.40
CA VAL A 144 -5.40 -21.16 -14.26
C VAL A 144 -4.61 -20.23 -15.16
N TRP A 145 -3.70 -19.49 -14.55
CA TRP A 145 -2.85 -18.51 -15.21
C TRP A 145 -1.43 -19.07 -15.41
N GLY A 146 -0.93 -18.92 -16.59
CA GLY A 146 0.40 -19.03 -17.13
C GLY A 146 1.32 -20.12 -16.59
N GLN A 147 2.53 -20.03 -17.06
CA GLN A 147 3.69 -20.79 -16.61
C GLN A 147 4.77 -19.79 -16.23
N TYR A 148 5.09 -19.70 -14.94
CA TYR A 148 6.02 -18.69 -14.41
C TYR A 148 7.27 -19.34 -13.85
N ASP A 149 8.43 -18.80 -14.20
CA ASP A 149 9.73 -19.23 -13.65
C ASP A 149 9.87 -18.81 -12.18
N TYR A 150 9.33 -17.65 -11.84
CA TYR A 150 9.38 -17.05 -10.50
C TYR A 150 8.02 -16.49 -10.11
N VAL A 151 7.73 -16.53 -8.81
CA VAL A 151 6.56 -15.83 -8.24
C VAL A 151 7.02 -14.92 -7.10
N ILE A 152 6.57 -13.66 -7.13
CA ILE A 152 6.76 -12.68 -6.07
C ILE A 152 5.42 -12.41 -5.40
N CYS A 153 5.29 -12.76 -4.13
CA CYS A 153 4.10 -12.52 -3.33
C CYS A 153 4.21 -11.14 -2.65
N ALA A 154 3.59 -10.11 -3.25
CA ALA A 154 3.66 -8.70 -2.81
C ALA A 154 2.38 -8.25 -2.09
N VAL A 155 1.79 -9.13 -1.27
CA VAL A 155 0.58 -8.90 -0.48
C VAL A 155 0.91 -8.78 1.01
N PRO A 156 -0.02 -8.32 1.87
CA PRO A 156 0.19 -8.32 3.32
C PRO A 156 0.59 -9.69 3.88
N ALA A 157 1.47 -9.72 4.89
CA ALA A 157 2.05 -10.95 5.42
C ALA A 157 1.04 -12.08 5.73
N PRO A 158 -0.12 -11.83 6.37
CA PRO A 158 -1.09 -12.91 6.59
C PRO A 158 -1.73 -13.45 5.30
N GLN A 159 -1.79 -12.64 4.24
CA GLN A 159 -2.26 -13.11 2.93
C GLN A 159 -1.16 -13.88 2.18
N ALA A 160 0.10 -13.47 2.35
CA ALA A 160 1.25 -14.21 1.83
C ALA A 160 1.37 -15.58 2.51
N ASP A 161 1.20 -15.65 3.83
CA ASP A 161 1.23 -16.91 4.59
C ASP A 161 0.15 -17.90 4.15
N ALA A 162 -1.06 -17.40 3.87
CA ALA A 162 -2.15 -18.23 3.36
C ALA A 162 -1.93 -18.74 1.93
N LEU A 163 -1.10 -18.08 1.14
CA LEU A 163 -0.88 -18.39 -0.28
C LEU A 163 0.39 -19.21 -0.51
N LEU A 164 1.47 -18.93 0.23
CA LEU A 164 2.75 -19.59 0.07
C LEU A 164 2.71 -21.05 0.55
N PRO A 165 3.37 -21.99 -0.15
CA PRO A 165 3.39 -23.39 0.26
C PRO A 165 4.07 -23.57 1.62
N ALA A 166 3.70 -24.64 2.33
CA ALA A 166 4.27 -24.97 3.63
C ALA A 166 5.81 -25.20 3.58
N ALA A 167 6.33 -25.58 2.42
CA ALA A 167 7.76 -25.82 2.19
C ALA A 167 8.56 -24.51 1.92
N PHE A 168 7.93 -23.34 1.91
CA PHE A 168 8.64 -22.07 1.71
C PHE A 168 9.68 -21.85 2.81
N GLU A 169 10.96 -21.70 2.43
CA GLU A 169 12.10 -21.71 3.34
C GLU A 169 12.01 -20.65 4.44
N ASP A 170 11.67 -19.42 4.08
CA ASP A 170 11.54 -18.28 5.02
C ASP A 170 10.17 -18.19 5.71
N ARG A 171 9.36 -19.25 5.67
CA ARG A 171 8.07 -19.29 6.35
C ARG A 171 8.12 -18.99 7.86
N PRO A 172 9.14 -19.42 8.62
CA PRO A 172 9.28 -19.06 10.03
C PRO A 172 9.37 -17.54 10.25
N LEU A 173 10.11 -16.81 9.41
CA LEU A 173 10.22 -15.36 9.50
C LEU A 173 8.88 -14.67 9.15
N LEU A 174 8.15 -15.19 8.16
CA LEU A 174 6.84 -14.70 7.79
C LEU A 174 5.83 -14.87 8.94
N ALA A 175 5.88 -15.97 9.68
CA ALA A 175 5.00 -16.27 10.80
C ALA A 175 5.20 -15.33 12.01
N GLU A 176 6.37 -14.71 12.14
CA GLU A 176 6.68 -13.75 13.21
C GLU A 176 6.09 -12.35 12.92
N VAL A 177 5.73 -12.06 11.67
CA VAL A 177 5.22 -10.76 11.27
C VAL A 177 3.84 -10.50 11.89
N LYS A 178 3.70 -9.35 12.57
CA LYS A 178 2.41 -8.90 13.11
C LYS A 178 1.94 -7.63 12.43
N MET A 179 0.75 -7.70 11.87
CA MET A 179 0.07 -6.58 11.24
C MET A 179 -1.16 -6.18 12.05
N LEU A 180 -1.36 -4.88 12.19
CA LEU A 180 -2.42 -4.27 12.98
C LEU A 180 -3.50 -3.69 12.08
N PRO A 181 -4.79 -3.79 12.48
CA PRO A 181 -5.88 -3.20 11.75
C PRO A 181 -6.04 -1.70 12.06
N THR A 182 -6.73 -0.98 11.16
CA THR A 182 -7.27 0.36 11.45
C THR A 182 -8.61 0.56 10.77
N PHE A 183 -9.54 1.23 11.46
CA PHE A 183 -10.72 1.81 10.82
C PHE A 183 -10.39 3.18 10.25
N THR A 184 -10.97 3.48 9.10
CA THR A 184 -10.84 4.79 8.45
C THR A 184 -12.22 5.35 8.18
N ALA A 185 -12.58 6.44 8.84
CA ALA A 185 -13.77 7.22 8.52
C ALA A 185 -13.44 8.28 7.47
N MET A 186 -14.37 8.51 6.55
CA MET A 186 -14.28 9.47 5.46
C MET A 186 -15.50 10.38 5.54
N LEU A 187 -15.28 11.69 5.79
CA LEU A 187 -16.34 12.67 5.99
C LEU A 187 -16.24 13.79 4.95
N GLY A 188 -17.35 14.04 4.27
CA GLY A 188 -17.49 15.13 3.29
C GLY A 188 -18.37 16.24 3.81
N PHE A 189 -17.92 17.50 3.67
CA PHE A 189 -18.66 18.70 4.04
C PHE A 189 -18.80 19.62 2.83
N ALA A 190 -19.85 20.42 2.83
CA ALA A 190 -20.02 21.48 1.84
C ALA A 190 -19.06 22.64 2.10
N GLY A 191 -18.61 23.29 1.01
CA GLY A 191 -17.74 24.46 1.09
C GLY A 191 -16.27 24.15 1.42
N PRO A 192 -15.42 25.15 1.26
CA PRO A 192 -13.99 25.04 1.50
C PRO A 192 -13.67 24.92 2.99
N TRP A 193 -12.52 24.30 3.31
CA TRP A 193 -12.00 24.27 4.66
C TRP A 193 -11.56 25.67 5.12
N ALA A 194 -12.14 26.15 6.21
CA ALA A 194 -11.88 27.49 6.78
C ALA A 194 -11.25 27.44 8.17
N GLY A 195 -10.95 26.23 8.69
CA GLY A 195 -10.30 26.10 10.00
C GLY A 195 -8.81 26.45 9.97
N ASP A 196 -8.19 26.48 11.14
CA ASP A 196 -6.81 26.88 11.37
C ASP A 196 -5.80 25.70 11.42
N TRP A 197 -6.28 24.46 11.31
CA TRP A 197 -5.48 23.25 11.27
C TRP A 197 -5.77 22.42 10.02
N ASP A 198 -4.80 21.60 9.59
CA ASP A 198 -4.94 20.64 8.50
C ASP A 198 -4.78 19.19 8.98
N VAL A 199 -4.13 19.00 10.14
CA VAL A 199 -3.96 17.70 10.79
C VAL A 199 -4.07 17.86 12.30
N LEU A 200 -4.84 16.96 12.92
CA LEU A 200 -4.85 16.75 14.37
C LEU A 200 -4.33 15.36 14.71
N TYR A 201 -3.62 15.27 15.83
CA TYR A 201 -3.22 14.01 16.45
C TYR A 201 -3.88 13.96 17.83
N PRO A 202 -5.06 13.35 17.96
CA PRO A 202 -5.77 13.26 19.22
C PRO A 202 -4.93 12.55 20.28
N SER A 203 -5.11 12.92 21.55
CA SER A 203 -4.45 12.28 22.69
C SER A 203 -5.28 11.15 23.32
N GLY A 204 -6.47 10.87 22.76
CA GLY A 204 -7.35 9.79 23.23
C GLY A 204 -6.99 8.44 22.62
N ASP A 205 -7.69 7.40 23.08
CA ASP A 205 -7.40 6.01 22.71
C ASP A 205 -8.11 5.57 21.42
N MET A 206 -9.07 6.36 20.90
CA MET A 206 -9.89 5.94 19.75
C MET A 206 -9.33 6.45 18.41
N LEU A 207 -8.95 7.72 18.32
CA LEU A 207 -8.54 8.34 17.05
C LEU A 207 -7.04 8.62 17.03
N ASN A 208 -6.36 8.17 15.98
CA ASN A 208 -4.92 8.36 15.78
C ASN A 208 -4.60 9.65 15.03
N ILE A 209 -5.29 9.88 13.92
CA ILE A 209 -5.07 11.05 13.07
C ILE A 209 -6.38 11.53 12.44
N ILE A 210 -6.56 12.82 12.40
CA ILE A 210 -7.61 13.52 11.65
C ILE A 210 -6.92 14.41 10.62
N ALA A 211 -7.15 14.16 9.33
CA ALA A 211 -6.51 14.91 8.26
C ALA A 211 -7.56 15.59 7.36
N ILE A 212 -7.40 16.88 7.14
CA ILE A 212 -8.14 17.60 6.09
C ILE A 212 -7.54 17.15 4.74
N ASN A 213 -8.18 16.18 4.13
CA ASN A 213 -7.68 15.61 2.88
C ASN A 213 -7.66 16.64 1.74
N SER A 214 -8.63 17.56 1.72
CA SER A 214 -8.70 18.65 0.75
C SER A 214 -7.62 19.72 0.92
N SER A 215 -6.88 19.76 2.05
CA SER A 215 -5.74 20.68 2.23
C SER A 215 -4.49 20.25 1.50
N LYS A 216 -4.41 18.97 1.12
CA LYS A 216 -3.24 18.40 0.43
C LYS A 216 -3.04 19.03 -0.95
N PRO A 217 -1.79 19.13 -1.45
CA PRO A 217 -1.50 19.58 -2.82
C PRO A 217 -2.31 18.84 -3.89
N GLY A 218 -2.82 19.57 -4.87
CA GLY A 218 -3.55 19.04 -6.02
C GLY A 218 -4.97 18.55 -5.75
N ARG A 219 -5.50 18.66 -4.49
CA ARG A 219 -6.90 18.33 -4.19
C ARG A 219 -7.81 19.51 -4.48
N ASP A 220 -9.08 19.19 -4.80
CA ASP A 220 -10.13 20.20 -4.90
C ASP A 220 -10.39 20.82 -3.53
N LYS A 221 -10.22 22.13 -3.44
CA LYS A 221 -10.39 22.92 -2.22
C LYS A 221 -11.77 23.58 -2.11
N SER A 222 -12.62 23.43 -3.10
CA SER A 222 -13.99 23.99 -3.08
C SER A 222 -14.91 23.26 -2.09
N LEU A 223 -14.52 22.01 -1.73
CA LEU A 223 -15.22 21.18 -0.77
C LEU A 223 -14.24 20.67 0.31
N THR A 224 -14.77 20.45 1.50
CA THR A 224 -13.96 19.86 2.58
C THR A 224 -14.13 18.34 2.58
N SER A 225 -13.02 17.63 2.50
CA SER A 225 -12.93 16.18 2.73
C SER A 225 -11.99 15.90 3.89
N ILE A 226 -12.43 15.05 4.83
CA ILE A 226 -11.69 14.69 6.04
C ILE A 226 -11.52 13.17 6.06
N VAL A 227 -10.31 12.73 6.40
CA VAL A 227 -10.00 11.32 6.65
C VAL A 227 -9.54 11.17 8.08
N ILE A 228 -10.12 10.20 8.78
CA ILE A 228 -9.85 9.92 10.18
C ILE A 228 -9.42 8.47 10.31
N HIS A 229 -8.23 8.22 10.87
CA HIS A 229 -7.81 6.87 11.23
C HIS A 229 -8.01 6.65 12.72
N ALA A 230 -8.56 5.49 13.05
CA ALA A 230 -8.61 5.03 14.44
C ALA A 230 -7.25 4.49 14.89
N GLU A 231 -7.03 4.47 16.19
CA GLU A 231 -5.90 3.78 16.83
C GLU A 231 -5.95 2.28 16.55
N ASN A 232 -4.78 1.68 16.36
CA ASN A 232 -4.69 0.25 16.05
C ASN A 232 -5.21 -0.63 17.17
N ALA A 233 -4.88 -0.30 18.44
CA ALA A 233 -5.32 -1.07 19.59
C ALA A 233 -6.85 -0.99 19.74
N TRP A 234 -7.42 0.20 19.61
CA TRP A 234 -8.87 0.38 19.60
C TRP A 234 -9.53 -0.40 18.46
N THR A 235 -8.99 -0.31 17.25
CA THR A 235 -9.52 -1.05 16.11
C THR A 235 -9.46 -2.56 16.32
N ALA A 236 -8.36 -3.08 16.89
CA ALA A 236 -8.23 -4.52 17.17
C ALA A 236 -9.29 -5.02 18.13
N ALA A 237 -9.64 -4.22 19.16
CA ALA A 237 -10.70 -4.54 20.12
C ALA A 237 -12.12 -4.50 19.51
N HIS A 238 -12.31 -3.76 18.40
CA HIS A 238 -13.61 -3.53 17.77
C HIS A 238 -13.66 -4.05 16.32
N VAL A 239 -12.71 -4.91 15.94
CA VAL A 239 -12.50 -5.32 14.53
C VAL A 239 -13.71 -6.02 13.93
N ASP A 240 -14.50 -6.72 14.73
CA ASP A 240 -15.69 -7.46 14.29
C ASP A 240 -17.01 -6.74 14.59
N ASP A 241 -16.95 -5.54 15.18
CA ASP A 241 -18.13 -4.73 15.45
C ASP A 241 -18.82 -4.25 14.15
N ASP A 242 -20.09 -3.91 14.28
CA ASP A 242 -20.89 -3.36 13.19
C ASP A 242 -20.29 -2.04 12.68
N LYS A 243 -19.91 -2.03 11.41
CA LYS A 243 -19.24 -0.87 10.82
C LYS A 243 -20.03 0.44 10.91
N PRO A 244 -21.34 0.48 10.67
CA PRO A 244 -22.17 1.65 10.96
C PRO A 244 -22.03 2.15 12.38
N ALA A 245 -22.09 1.28 13.39
CA ALA A 245 -21.95 1.67 14.79
C ALA A 245 -20.54 2.22 15.09
N VAL A 246 -19.49 1.58 14.56
CA VAL A 246 -18.11 2.06 14.64
C VAL A 246 -17.97 3.46 14.01
N LEU A 247 -18.59 3.69 12.85
CA LEU A 247 -18.56 5.00 12.19
C LEU A 247 -19.20 6.09 13.05
N GLU A 248 -20.35 5.83 13.64
CA GLU A 248 -21.02 6.82 14.50
C GLU A 248 -20.20 7.11 15.76
N ALA A 249 -19.56 6.10 16.37
CA ALA A 249 -18.65 6.29 17.49
C ALA A 249 -17.45 7.17 17.11
N MET A 250 -16.82 6.90 15.95
CA MET A 250 -15.71 7.72 15.44
C MET A 250 -16.14 9.15 15.13
N ILE A 251 -17.35 9.37 14.60
CA ILE A 251 -17.89 10.71 14.34
C ILE A 251 -18.15 11.47 15.65
N ALA A 252 -18.71 10.81 16.66
CA ALA A 252 -18.94 11.44 17.96
C ALA A 252 -17.62 11.87 18.64
N GLU A 253 -16.57 11.05 18.54
CA GLU A 253 -15.25 11.41 19.06
C GLU A 253 -14.59 12.51 18.20
N PHE A 254 -14.73 12.46 16.88
CA PHE A 254 -14.27 13.51 15.99
C PHE A 254 -14.89 14.88 16.34
N GLU A 255 -16.20 14.94 16.60
CA GLU A 255 -16.88 16.18 17.00
C GLU A 255 -16.29 16.77 18.29
N LYS A 256 -16.06 15.95 19.30
CA LYS A 256 -15.42 16.39 20.56
C LYS A 256 -14.02 16.94 20.35
N VAL A 257 -13.20 16.23 19.56
CA VAL A 257 -11.77 16.57 19.35
C VAL A 257 -11.61 17.79 18.47
N SER A 258 -12.40 17.89 17.40
CA SER A 258 -12.24 18.93 16.38
C SER A 258 -13.09 20.18 16.64
N GLY A 259 -14.15 20.05 17.45
CA GLY A 259 -15.16 21.10 17.61
C GLY A 259 -16.07 21.32 16.39
N MET A 260 -15.96 20.45 15.37
CA MET A 260 -16.77 20.54 14.17
C MET A 260 -18.15 19.93 14.40
N ASP A 261 -19.19 20.59 13.93
CA ASP A 261 -20.57 20.10 14.03
C ASP A 261 -20.81 18.91 13.07
N ALA A 262 -21.04 17.73 13.62
CA ALA A 262 -21.30 16.51 12.86
C ALA A 262 -22.60 16.57 12.02
N ARG A 263 -23.56 17.46 12.37
CA ARG A 263 -24.80 17.67 11.59
C ARG A 263 -24.54 18.27 10.20
N LEU A 264 -23.38 18.87 10.00
CA LEU A 264 -22.96 19.45 8.72
C LEU A 264 -22.39 18.43 7.74
N ILE A 265 -22.15 17.18 8.17
CA ILE A 265 -21.65 16.11 7.32
C ILE A 265 -22.66 15.83 6.20
N LYS A 266 -22.18 15.84 4.94
CA LYS A 266 -22.96 15.56 3.73
C LYS A 266 -22.68 14.17 3.17
N HIS A 267 -21.51 13.62 3.46
CA HIS A 267 -21.11 12.27 3.10
C HIS A 267 -20.36 11.64 4.26
N LYS A 268 -20.66 10.37 4.56
CA LYS A 268 -19.90 9.59 5.53
C LYS A 268 -19.73 8.16 5.04
N ALA A 269 -18.55 7.62 5.20
CA ALA A 269 -18.24 6.23 4.88
C ALA A 269 -17.13 5.71 5.81
N ILE A 270 -17.08 4.40 5.99
CA ILE A 270 -16.05 3.72 6.77
C ILE A 270 -15.37 2.63 5.95
N HIS A 271 -14.08 2.46 6.16
CA HIS A 271 -13.30 1.34 5.65
C HIS A 271 -12.54 0.66 6.80
N ARG A 272 -12.41 -0.65 6.75
CA ARG A 272 -11.60 -1.44 7.68
C ARG A 272 -10.39 -2.00 6.94
N TRP A 273 -9.21 -1.51 7.26
CA TRP A 273 -7.95 -2.09 6.85
C TRP A 273 -7.53 -3.14 7.87
N LEU A 274 -7.62 -4.43 7.54
CA LEU A 274 -7.22 -5.51 8.44
C LEU A 274 -5.71 -5.57 8.65
N TYR A 275 -4.95 -5.17 7.64
CA TYR A 275 -3.48 -5.23 7.61
C TYR A 275 -2.92 -3.83 7.31
N ALA A 276 -3.22 -2.86 8.19
CA ALA A 276 -2.90 -1.46 7.97
C ALA A 276 -1.43 -1.13 8.28
N ASN A 277 -0.99 -1.50 9.47
CA ASN A 277 0.31 -1.16 10.01
C ASN A 277 1.07 -2.42 10.42
N VAL A 278 2.38 -2.31 10.59
CA VAL A 278 3.26 -3.39 11.05
C VAL A 278 3.70 -3.08 12.47
N SER A 279 3.52 -4.01 13.39
CA SER A 279 4.06 -3.92 14.75
C SER A 279 5.32 -4.76 14.94
N GLU A 280 5.40 -5.91 14.25
CA GLU A 280 6.59 -6.76 14.22
C GLU A 280 6.89 -7.09 12.77
N ALA A 281 8.08 -6.70 12.31
CA ALA A 281 8.54 -6.91 10.93
C ALA A 281 9.40 -8.17 10.82
N ALA A 282 9.54 -8.71 9.60
CA ALA A 282 10.40 -9.86 9.34
C ALA A 282 11.92 -9.57 9.53
N GLY A 283 12.31 -8.29 9.46
CA GLY A 283 13.72 -7.88 9.64
C GLY A 283 14.65 -8.19 8.45
N GLN A 284 14.07 -8.43 7.28
CA GLN A 284 14.79 -8.71 6.03
C GLN A 284 14.25 -7.78 4.93
N ASP A 285 15.05 -7.50 3.90
CA ASP A 285 14.59 -6.69 2.77
C ASP A 285 13.44 -7.38 2.02
N PHE A 286 13.48 -8.69 1.88
CA PHE A 286 12.43 -9.56 1.35
C PHE A 286 12.68 -11.00 1.83
N LEU A 287 11.68 -11.87 1.73
CA LEU A 287 11.78 -13.28 2.01
C LEU A 287 11.90 -14.07 0.71
N PHE A 288 12.64 -15.19 0.72
CA PHE A 288 12.87 -15.95 -0.50
C PHE A 288 13.07 -17.45 -0.25
N ASP A 289 12.85 -18.22 -1.30
CA ASP A 289 13.20 -19.63 -1.43
C ASP A 289 13.80 -19.85 -2.82
N THR A 290 15.10 -20.08 -2.87
CA THR A 290 15.82 -20.25 -4.14
C THR A 290 15.50 -21.57 -4.83
N THR A 291 15.14 -22.61 -4.08
CA THR A 291 14.78 -23.93 -4.62
C THR A 291 13.43 -23.88 -5.32
N LEU A 292 12.51 -23.13 -4.74
CA LEU A 292 11.17 -22.95 -5.29
C LEU A 292 11.07 -21.79 -6.27
N ASN A 293 12.03 -20.87 -6.33
CA ASN A 293 11.94 -19.59 -7.05
C ASN A 293 10.75 -18.77 -6.58
N LEU A 294 10.50 -18.77 -5.28
CA LEU A 294 9.44 -18.01 -4.61
C LEU A 294 10.03 -16.91 -3.76
N MET A 295 9.39 -15.75 -3.80
CA MET A 295 9.75 -14.61 -2.96
C MET A 295 8.50 -13.98 -2.37
N ALA A 296 8.69 -13.26 -1.26
CA ALA A 296 7.65 -12.43 -0.66
C ALA A 296 8.23 -11.09 -0.25
N CYS A 297 7.49 -10.01 -0.53
CA CYS A 297 7.93 -8.65 -0.25
C CYS A 297 6.78 -7.76 0.23
N GLY A 298 7.12 -6.70 0.92
CA GLY A 298 6.16 -5.74 1.44
C GLY A 298 6.80 -4.81 2.47
N ASP A 299 6.08 -3.79 2.90
CA ASP A 299 6.50 -2.93 4.01
C ASP A 299 6.75 -3.72 5.30
N TRP A 300 6.03 -4.83 5.47
CA TRP A 300 6.13 -5.74 6.60
C TRP A 300 7.47 -6.50 6.69
N CYS A 301 8.24 -6.50 5.61
CA CYS A 301 9.61 -7.02 5.64
C CYS A 301 10.52 -6.15 6.52
N LEU A 302 10.28 -4.83 6.57
CA LEU A 302 11.14 -3.84 7.23
C LEU A 302 10.44 -3.10 8.40
N GLU A 303 9.48 -2.20 8.14
CA GLU A 303 8.94 -1.34 9.20
C GLU A 303 7.60 -0.63 8.88
N GLY A 304 6.73 -1.19 8.08
CA GLY A 304 5.36 -0.69 7.93
C GLY A 304 5.21 0.73 7.39
N ARG A 305 6.05 1.17 6.43
CA ARG A 305 5.99 2.50 5.81
C ARG A 305 5.95 2.41 4.28
N VAL A 306 5.50 3.50 3.63
CA VAL A 306 5.50 3.63 2.17
C VAL A 306 6.90 3.40 1.59
N GLU A 307 7.92 4.02 2.18
CA GLU A 307 9.32 3.83 1.78
C GLU A 307 9.79 2.38 1.95
N ALA A 308 9.42 1.72 3.04
CA ALA A 308 9.75 0.32 3.29
C ALA A 308 9.16 -0.61 2.23
N ALA A 309 7.91 -0.36 1.81
CA ALA A 309 7.30 -1.10 0.71
C ALA A 309 8.08 -0.94 -0.60
N TRP A 310 8.54 0.27 -0.90
CA TRP A 310 9.36 0.52 -2.09
C TRP A 310 10.73 -0.16 -1.99
N ILE A 311 11.41 -0.05 -0.84
CA ILE A 311 12.73 -0.69 -0.62
C ILE A 311 12.62 -2.20 -0.81
N SER A 312 11.67 -2.84 -0.13
CA SER A 312 11.45 -4.28 -0.20
C SER A 312 11.14 -4.75 -1.62
N GLY A 313 10.25 -4.05 -2.32
CA GLY A 313 9.92 -4.35 -3.72
C GLY A 313 11.12 -4.18 -4.65
N ASN A 314 11.83 -3.07 -4.54
CA ASN A 314 13.01 -2.80 -5.37
C ASN A 314 14.13 -3.82 -5.11
N ALA A 315 14.35 -4.23 -3.86
CA ALA A 315 15.35 -5.22 -3.51
C ALA A 315 15.05 -6.60 -4.13
N VAL A 316 13.82 -7.10 -4.00
CA VAL A 316 13.44 -8.38 -4.60
C VAL A 316 13.47 -8.33 -6.12
N GLY A 317 13.06 -7.21 -6.73
CA GLY A 317 13.14 -7.04 -8.19
C GLY A 317 14.57 -7.07 -8.71
N ALA A 318 15.48 -6.35 -8.06
CA ALA A 318 16.91 -6.35 -8.39
C ALA A 318 17.54 -7.75 -8.20
N TYR A 319 17.17 -8.48 -7.14
CA TYR A 319 17.62 -9.84 -6.90
C TYR A 319 17.22 -10.78 -8.05
N VAL A 320 15.94 -10.77 -8.45
CA VAL A 320 15.42 -11.62 -9.53
C VAL A 320 16.10 -11.32 -10.86
N ALA A 321 16.19 -10.04 -11.23
CA ALA A 321 16.86 -9.62 -12.45
C ALA A 321 18.33 -10.03 -12.48
N GLY A 322 19.04 -9.89 -11.35
CA GLY A 322 20.45 -10.30 -11.22
C GLY A 322 20.67 -11.80 -11.31
N HIS A 323 19.74 -12.62 -10.84
CA HIS A 323 19.80 -14.08 -10.95
C HIS A 323 19.46 -14.56 -12.36
N TYR A 324 18.51 -13.93 -13.01
CA TYR A 324 18.13 -14.27 -14.37
C TYR A 324 19.27 -14.01 -15.36
N ASN A 325 19.95 -12.88 -15.24
CA ASN A 325 21.09 -12.52 -16.09
C ASN A 325 22.33 -13.44 -15.89
N LYS A 326 22.38 -14.23 -14.83
CA LYS A 326 23.49 -15.17 -14.55
C LYS A 326 23.20 -16.60 -14.98
N LYS A 327 21.98 -16.95 -15.41
CA LYS A 327 21.72 -18.26 -16.01
C LYS A 327 22.53 -18.35 -17.32
N PRO A 328 23.42 -19.37 -17.50
CA PRO A 328 24.08 -19.55 -18.77
C PRO A 328 23.02 -19.71 -19.86
N SER A 329 23.20 -19.03 -20.99
CA SER A 329 22.43 -19.35 -22.19
C SER A 329 22.67 -20.85 -22.49
N ASP A 330 21.59 -21.63 -22.57
CA ASP A 330 21.64 -23.06 -22.98
C ASP A 330 22.07 -23.22 -24.45
N ASP A 331 22.83 -22.28 -24.99
CA ASP A 331 23.47 -22.29 -26.31
C ASP A 331 24.98 -22.51 -26.16
N ALA A 332 25.36 -23.74 -25.80
CA ALA A 332 26.72 -24.23 -25.95
C ALA A 332 26.70 -25.73 -26.37
#